data_cb2efa068551c1d5768968f537b668d4
#
_entry.id   cb2efa068551c1d5768968f537b668d4
#
_cell.length_a   1.000
_cell.length_b   1.000
_cell.length_c   1.000
_cell.angle_alpha   90.00
_cell.angle_beta   90.00
_cell.angle_gamma   90.00
#
_symmetry.space_group_name_H-M   'P 1'
#
loop_
_entity.id
_entity.type
_entity.pdbx_description
1 polymer ?
#
loop_
_entity_poly.entity_id
_entity_poly.type
_entity_poly.pdbx_seq_one_letter_code
_entity_poly.pdbx_strand_id
1 'polypeptide(L)'
;MSNKLTPMIIEVTPVNERFMRQRIRHSLGVISLVSGYVPTEASDLTVKDAFYAALDSLVDQCPRRDTLLVLGDFNASNGTDRDGYETCVGPHGSGTVNQKSTKFLDFARSHGLRVAGSWFRHPQTHRWTWYSKAGMWQWRLTICSLMVGGG
;
A
#
# COMPACT_ATOMS: atom_id res chain seq x y z
N MET A 1 -14.31 6.20 -14.66
CA MET A 1 -12.97 6.72 -15.02
C MET A 1 -13.12 7.91 -15.97
N SER A 2 -12.37 8.95 -15.70
CA SER A 2 -12.33 10.08 -16.63
C SER A 2 -11.69 9.62 -17.95
N ASN A 3 -12.30 9.97 -19.09
CA ASN A 3 -11.81 9.62 -20.44
C ASN A 3 -10.36 10.10 -20.74
N LYS A 4 -9.81 10.97 -19.88
CA LYS A 4 -8.44 11.47 -20.00
C LYS A 4 -7.37 10.46 -19.60
N LEU A 5 -7.69 9.45 -18.78
CA LEU A 5 -6.73 8.43 -18.32
C LEU A 5 -6.68 7.20 -19.24
N THR A 6 -7.72 6.96 -20.03
CA THR A 6 -7.83 5.78 -20.87
C THR A 6 -6.64 5.62 -21.84
N PRO A 7 -6.16 6.68 -22.55
CA PRO A 7 -5.02 6.54 -23.45
C PRO A 7 -3.66 6.38 -22.72
N MET A 8 -3.62 6.57 -21.40
CA MET A 8 -2.41 6.42 -20.59
C MET A 8 -2.25 5.01 -20.03
N ILE A 9 -3.32 4.21 -20.03
CA ILE A 9 -3.28 2.83 -19.52
C ILE A 9 -2.57 1.96 -20.55
N ILE A 10 -1.44 1.36 -20.16
CA ILE A 10 -0.67 0.43 -21.00
C ILE A 10 -1.21 -0.99 -20.84
N GLU A 11 -1.50 -1.38 -19.61
CA GLU A 11 -1.87 -2.76 -19.27
C GLU A 11 -2.79 -2.76 -18.03
N VAL A 12 -3.79 -3.62 -18.06
CA VAL A 12 -4.62 -3.95 -16.89
C VAL A 12 -4.66 -5.47 -16.77
N THR A 13 -4.13 -5.99 -15.68
CA THR A 13 -4.07 -7.42 -15.43
C THR A 13 -4.84 -7.73 -14.14
N PRO A 14 -6.08 -8.24 -14.23
CA PRO A 14 -6.73 -8.86 -13.09
C PRO A 14 -5.94 -10.10 -12.69
N VAL A 15 -5.52 -10.19 -11.44
CA VAL A 15 -4.72 -11.33 -10.95
C VAL A 15 -5.63 -12.36 -10.31
N ASN A 16 -6.47 -11.91 -9.38
CA ASN A 16 -7.49 -12.70 -8.73
C ASN A 16 -8.55 -11.77 -8.10
N GLU A 17 -9.42 -12.32 -7.27
CA GLU A 17 -10.47 -11.55 -6.58
C GLU A 17 -9.96 -10.47 -5.63
N ARG A 18 -8.67 -10.52 -5.24
CA ARG A 18 -8.06 -9.61 -4.25
C ARG A 18 -7.04 -8.66 -4.83
N PHE A 19 -6.50 -8.97 -6.02
CA PHE A 19 -5.40 -8.21 -6.61
C PHE A 19 -5.68 -7.81 -8.04
N MET A 20 -5.29 -6.59 -8.36
CA MET A 20 -5.23 -6.08 -9.72
C MET A 20 -3.91 -5.35 -9.93
N ARG A 21 -3.29 -5.56 -11.08
CA ARG A 21 -2.11 -4.84 -11.51
C ARG A 21 -2.45 -3.98 -12.72
N GLN A 22 -1.96 -2.76 -12.71
CA GLN A 22 -2.09 -1.84 -13.85
C GLN A 22 -0.73 -1.22 -14.15
N ARG A 23 -0.50 -0.91 -15.41
CA ARG A 23 0.63 -0.08 -15.83
C ARG A 23 0.10 1.15 -16.54
N ILE A 24 0.55 2.30 -16.12
CA ILE A 24 0.06 3.60 -16.59
C ILE A 24 1.24 4.43 -17.05
N ARG A 25 1.12 4.98 -18.25
CA ARG A 25 2.12 5.93 -18.79
C ARG A 25 1.87 7.31 -18.20
N HIS A 26 2.92 7.94 -17.74
CA HIS A 26 2.93 9.30 -17.24
C HIS A 26 4.05 10.11 -17.91
N SER A 27 4.01 11.43 -17.82
CA SER A 27 5.04 12.31 -18.39
C SER A 27 6.46 12.03 -17.88
N LEU A 28 6.59 11.49 -16.67
CA LEU A 28 7.88 11.15 -16.04
C LEU A 28 8.25 9.67 -16.16
N GLY A 29 7.49 8.87 -16.91
CA GLY A 29 7.77 7.45 -17.09
C GLY A 29 6.54 6.57 -16.97
N VAL A 30 6.72 5.36 -16.47
CA VAL A 30 5.64 4.39 -16.27
C VAL A 30 5.44 4.12 -14.78
N ILE A 31 4.19 4.06 -14.37
CA ILE A 31 3.78 3.68 -13.04
C ILE A 31 3.21 2.26 -13.09
N SER A 32 3.78 1.36 -12.29
CA SER A 32 3.17 0.08 -11.96
C SER A 32 2.32 0.25 -10.70
N LEU A 33 1.02 0.03 -10.84
CA LEU A 33 0.05 0.13 -9.76
C LEU A 33 -0.42 -1.26 -9.39
N VAL A 34 -0.20 -1.66 -8.14
CA VAL A 34 -0.73 -2.89 -7.57
C VAL A 34 -1.79 -2.51 -6.55
N SER A 35 -3.02 -2.93 -6.75
CA SER A 35 -4.09 -2.76 -5.79
C SER A 35 -4.45 -4.08 -5.13
N GLY A 36 -4.60 -4.07 -3.80
CA GLY A 36 -4.88 -5.26 -3.02
C GLY A 36 -5.86 -5.01 -1.88
N TYR A 37 -6.59 -6.05 -1.52
CA TYR A 37 -7.51 -6.05 -0.38
C TYR A 37 -7.13 -7.17 0.59
N VAL A 38 -6.63 -6.79 1.76
CA VAL A 38 -6.20 -7.74 2.80
C VAL A 38 -7.40 -8.50 3.36
N PRO A 39 -7.31 -9.82 3.57
CA PRO A 39 -8.32 -10.58 4.26
C PRO A 39 -8.68 -9.98 5.62
N THR A 40 -9.95 -10.05 5.98
CA THR A 40 -10.49 -9.47 7.22
C THR A 40 -9.83 -10.03 8.47
N GLU A 41 -10.07 -9.39 9.62
CA GLU A 41 -9.51 -9.80 10.91
C GLU A 41 -9.84 -11.24 11.30
N ALA A 42 -11.03 -11.71 10.92
CA ALA A 42 -11.48 -13.08 11.17
C ALA A 42 -10.74 -14.14 10.36
N SER A 43 -9.92 -13.73 9.38
CA SER A 43 -9.17 -14.67 8.55
C SER A 43 -7.98 -15.25 9.31
N ASP A 44 -7.73 -16.53 9.09
CA ASP A 44 -6.61 -17.27 9.66
C ASP A 44 -5.25 -16.66 9.26
N LEU A 45 -4.23 -16.86 10.08
CA LEU A 45 -2.86 -16.43 9.82
C LEU A 45 -2.32 -16.98 8.50
N THR A 46 -2.66 -18.23 8.16
CA THR A 46 -2.25 -18.86 6.90
C THR A 46 -2.78 -18.12 5.68
N VAL A 47 -4.00 -17.59 5.74
CA VAL A 47 -4.61 -16.79 4.66
C VAL A 47 -3.89 -15.44 4.51
N LYS A 48 -3.48 -14.84 5.62
CA LYS A 48 -2.72 -13.58 5.60
C LYS A 48 -1.31 -13.78 5.08
N ASP A 49 -0.65 -14.87 5.46
CA ASP A 49 0.67 -15.21 4.95
C ASP A 49 0.64 -15.49 3.43
N ALA A 50 -0.38 -16.20 2.97
CA ALA A 50 -0.60 -16.43 1.54
C ALA A 50 -0.87 -15.13 0.78
N PHE A 51 -1.59 -14.18 1.38
CA PHE A 51 -1.83 -12.86 0.81
C PHE A 51 -0.53 -12.09 0.60
N TYR A 52 0.32 -11.99 1.63
CA TYR A 52 1.59 -11.26 1.52
C TYR A 52 2.58 -11.98 0.59
N ALA A 53 2.60 -13.30 0.55
CA ALA A 53 3.41 -14.06 -0.41
C ALA A 53 2.97 -13.78 -1.86
N ALA A 54 1.68 -13.70 -2.12
CA ALA A 54 1.14 -13.35 -3.43
C ALA A 54 1.46 -11.89 -3.79
N LEU A 55 1.36 -10.98 -2.84
CA LEU A 55 1.71 -9.56 -3.03
C LEU A 55 3.20 -9.38 -3.33
N ASP A 56 4.09 -10.07 -2.61
CA ASP A 56 5.53 -10.11 -2.88
C ASP A 56 5.80 -10.54 -4.32
N SER A 57 5.19 -11.62 -4.76
CA SER A 57 5.34 -12.15 -6.12
C SER A 57 4.87 -11.14 -7.19
N LEU A 58 3.76 -10.44 -6.94
CA LEU A 58 3.24 -9.43 -7.85
C LEU A 58 4.17 -8.21 -7.96
N VAL A 59 4.71 -7.76 -6.85
CA VAL A 59 5.66 -6.65 -6.81
C VAL A 59 6.95 -7.02 -7.53
N ASP A 60 7.45 -8.23 -7.34
CA ASP A 60 8.65 -8.74 -8.02
C ASP A 60 8.47 -8.82 -9.55
N GLN A 61 7.24 -9.02 -10.03
CA GLN A 61 6.92 -9.02 -11.46
C GLN A 61 6.85 -7.62 -12.08
N CYS A 62 6.77 -6.58 -11.29
CA CYS A 62 6.75 -5.20 -11.78
C CYS A 62 8.14 -4.82 -12.31
N PRO A 63 8.21 -4.17 -13.49
CA PRO A 63 9.50 -3.70 -14.02
C PRO A 63 10.19 -2.75 -13.04
N ARG A 64 11.46 -2.97 -12.75
CA ARG A 64 12.23 -2.15 -11.81
C ARG A 64 12.38 -0.69 -12.22
N ARG A 65 12.24 -0.40 -13.53
CA ARG A 65 12.26 0.96 -14.08
C ARG A 65 10.97 1.73 -13.87
N ASP A 66 9.88 1.03 -13.54
CA ASP A 66 8.58 1.66 -13.28
C ASP A 66 8.56 2.23 -11.86
N THR A 67 7.88 3.35 -11.66
CA THR A 67 7.52 3.79 -10.32
C THR A 67 6.46 2.86 -9.75
N LEU A 68 6.75 2.22 -8.63
CA LEU A 68 5.83 1.28 -8.01
C LEU A 68 4.92 1.99 -7.02
N LEU A 69 3.62 1.80 -7.17
CA LEU A 69 2.60 2.18 -6.20
C LEU A 69 1.83 0.93 -5.76
N VAL A 70 1.77 0.70 -4.47
CA VAL A 70 0.93 -0.35 -3.88
C VAL A 70 -0.18 0.34 -3.10
N LEU A 71 -1.41 0.07 -3.49
CA LEU A 71 -2.62 0.65 -2.90
C LEU A 71 -3.45 -0.45 -2.25
N GLY A 72 -4.01 -0.16 -1.10
CA GLY A 72 -4.92 -1.11 -0.49
C GLY A 72 -5.36 -0.73 0.91
N ASP A 73 -6.36 -1.43 1.38
CA ASP A 73 -6.71 -1.45 2.79
C ASP A 73 -5.96 -2.62 3.44
N PHE A 74 -4.84 -2.30 4.09
CA PHE A 74 -3.99 -3.28 4.75
C PHE A 74 -4.40 -3.57 6.20
N ASN A 75 -5.44 -2.90 6.70
CA ASN A 75 -5.89 -3.03 8.09
C ASN A 75 -4.74 -2.93 9.11
N ALA A 76 -3.74 -2.10 8.80
CA ALA A 76 -2.51 -1.97 9.55
C ALA A 76 -2.27 -0.52 9.99
N SER A 77 -1.83 -0.35 11.22
CA SER A 77 -1.34 0.94 11.73
C SER A 77 0.16 1.06 11.46
N ASN A 78 0.61 2.24 11.04
CA ASN A 78 2.05 2.47 10.80
C ASN A 78 2.84 2.61 12.10
N GLY A 79 2.13 2.89 13.21
CA GLY A 79 2.74 3.21 14.49
C GLY A 79 3.32 4.63 14.55
N THR A 80 3.57 5.06 15.75
CA THR A 80 4.38 6.27 16.05
C THR A 80 5.82 5.90 16.34
N ASP A 81 6.05 4.67 16.81
CA ASP A 81 7.37 4.09 16.95
C ASP A 81 7.86 3.58 15.59
N ARG A 82 9.00 4.05 15.14
CA ARG A 82 9.60 3.77 13.83
C ARG A 82 10.82 2.84 13.94
N ASP A 83 11.12 2.34 15.10
CA ASP A 83 12.35 1.57 15.34
C ASP A 83 12.45 0.35 14.40
N GLY A 84 13.51 0.34 13.60
CA GLY A 84 13.72 -0.65 12.54
C GLY A 84 12.94 -0.41 11.23
N TYR A 85 12.09 0.63 11.15
CA TYR A 85 11.28 0.97 9.97
C TYR A 85 11.42 2.42 9.50
N GLU A 86 12.49 3.09 9.88
CA GLU A 86 12.72 4.51 9.61
C GLU A 86 12.76 4.83 8.11
N THR A 87 13.15 3.85 7.30
CA THR A 87 13.16 3.99 5.84
C THR A 87 11.78 3.87 5.20
N CYS A 88 10.85 3.18 5.87
CA CYS A 88 9.50 2.90 5.38
C CYS A 88 8.47 3.85 5.97
N VAL A 89 8.59 4.16 7.24
CA VAL A 89 7.65 4.98 8.01
C VAL A 89 8.26 6.33 8.30
N GLY A 90 7.56 7.39 7.91
CA GLY A 90 7.95 8.76 8.19
C GLY A 90 7.62 9.20 9.62
N PRO A 91 7.97 10.45 9.98
CA PRO A 91 7.83 10.95 11.36
C PRO A 91 6.37 11.19 11.78
N HIS A 92 5.41 11.07 10.87
CA HIS A 92 4.00 11.36 11.11
C HIS A 92 3.11 10.11 11.06
N GLY A 93 3.65 8.94 11.42
CA GLY A 93 2.89 7.72 11.60
C GLY A 93 1.83 7.85 12.70
N SER A 94 0.89 6.94 12.75
CA SER A 94 -0.20 6.95 13.73
C SER A 94 -0.65 5.54 14.12
N GLY A 95 -1.21 5.44 15.32
CA GLY A 95 -1.69 4.19 15.88
C GLY A 95 -0.61 3.39 16.59
N THR A 96 -0.95 2.18 16.99
CA THR A 96 -0.05 1.25 17.67
C THR A 96 0.31 0.11 16.72
N VAL A 97 1.58 -0.24 16.66
CA VAL A 97 2.05 -1.40 15.89
C VAL A 97 1.58 -2.68 16.57
N ASN A 98 0.98 -3.56 15.81
CA ASN A 98 0.57 -4.90 16.22
C ASN A 98 1.11 -5.95 15.23
N GLN A 99 0.79 -7.22 15.42
CA GLN A 99 1.26 -8.29 14.52
C GLN A 99 0.88 -8.07 13.04
N LYS A 100 -0.27 -7.45 12.77
CA LYS A 100 -0.69 -7.14 11.38
C LYS A 100 0.15 -6.03 10.79
N SER A 101 0.39 -5.00 11.60
CA SER A 101 1.28 -3.90 11.23
C SER A 101 2.68 -4.40 10.92
N THR A 102 3.20 -5.34 11.71
CA THR A 102 4.53 -5.92 11.51
C THR A 102 4.65 -6.60 10.15
N LYS A 103 3.68 -7.43 9.75
CA LYS A 103 3.68 -8.07 8.41
C LYS A 103 3.68 -7.05 7.27
N PHE A 104 2.85 -6.03 7.39
CA PHE A 104 2.79 -4.94 6.42
C PHE A 104 4.08 -4.13 6.35
N LEU A 105 4.66 -3.78 7.50
CA LEU A 105 5.90 -3.02 7.57
C LEU A 105 7.12 -3.83 7.10
N ASP A 106 7.15 -5.13 7.39
CA ASP A 106 8.18 -6.04 6.88
C ASP A 106 8.11 -6.16 5.36
N PHE A 107 6.91 -6.26 4.80
CA PHE A 107 6.69 -6.22 3.35
C PHE A 107 7.19 -4.89 2.76
N ALA A 108 6.80 -3.76 3.33
CA ALA A 108 7.24 -2.45 2.85
C ALA A 108 8.76 -2.30 2.92
N ARG A 109 9.38 -2.74 4.01
CA ARG A 109 10.83 -2.69 4.19
C ARG A 109 11.58 -3.58 3.19
N SER A 110 11.12 -4.80 2.96
CA SER A 110 11.77 -5.75 2.04
C SER A 110 11.78 -5.26 0.60
N HIS A 111 10.78 -4.47 0.20
CA HIS A 111 10.67 -3.88 -1.13
C HIS A 111 11.14 -2.42 -1.22
N GLY A 112 11.64 -1.85 -0.13
CA GLY A 112 12.06 -0.44 -0.08
C GLY A 112 10.92 0.56 -0.26
N LEU A 113 9.68 0.16 0.06
CA LEU A 113 8.49 0.98 -0.07
C LEU A 113 8.38 1.97 1.08
N ARG A 114 7.79 3.12 0.80
CA ARG A 114 7.45 4.14 1.81
C ARG A 114 5.94 4.20 2.01
N VAL A 115 5.51 4.22 3.24
CA VAL A 115 4.11 4.43 3.61
C VAL A 115 3.80 5.92 3.47
N ALA A 116 3.25 6.32 2.33
CA ALA A 116 3.16 7.72 1.91
C ALA A 116 2.52 8.64 2.96
N GLY A 117 1.41 8.21 3.57
CA GLY A 117 0.71 9.02 4.56
C GLY A 117 1.46 9.28 5.87
N SER A 118 2.58 8.59 6.11
CA SER A 118 3.40 8.79 7.32
C SER A 118 4.48 9.88 7.16
N TRP A 119 4.74 10.33 5.93
CA TRP A 119 5.78 11.33 5.61
C TRP A 119 5.29 12.76 5.65
N PHE A 120 3.97 12.95 5.65
CA PHE A 120 3.36 14.26 5.65
C PHE A 120 2.49 14.46 6.89
N ARG A 121 2.51 15.68 7.42
CA ARG A 121 1.64 16.04 8.54
C ARG A 121 0.22 16.27 8.01
N HIS A 122 -0.73 15.47 8.48
CA HIS A 122 -2.14 15.61 8.18
C HIS A 122 -2.97 15.78 9.46
N PRO A 123 -4.03 16.61 9.45
CA PRO A 123 -5.02 16.60 10.52
C PRO A 123 -5.59 15.20 10.71
N GLN A 124 -5.93 14.84 11.94
CA GLN A 124 -6.48 13.50 12.23
C GLN A 124 -7.74 13.21 11.41
N THR A 125 -8.57 14.22 11.17
CA THR A 125 -9.80 14.12 10.35
C THR A 125 -9.54 13.72 8.90
N HIS A 126 -8.36 13.99 8.36
CA HIS A 126 -7.99 13.65 6.98
C HIS A 126 -7.25 12.31 6.86
N ARG A 127 -7.05 11.60 7.97
CA ARG A 127 -6.32 10.33 7.97
C ARG A 127 -7.21 9.12 7.74
N TRP A 128 -8.53 9.28 7.90
CA TRP A 128 -9.49 8.20 7.85
C TRP A 128 -10.35 8.30 6.59
N THR A 129 -10.46 7.22 5.86
CA THR A 129 -11.26 7.15 4.63
C THR A 129 -12.67 6.65 4.88
N TRP A 130 -12.89 6.03 6.03
CA TRP A 130 -14.19 5.50 6.40
C TRP A 130 -14.42 5.53 7.92
N TYR A 131 -15.67 5.77 8.32
CA TYR A 131 -16.12 5.74 9.69
C TYR A 131 -17.34 4.83 9.82
N SER A 132 -17.41 3.99 10.87
CA SER A 132 -18.62 3.25 11.16
C SER A 132 -19.71 4.21 11.63
N LYS A 133 -20.97 3.88 11.34
CA LYS A 133 -22.13 4.66 11.81
C LYS A 133 -22.16 4.86 13.34
N ALA A 134 -21.53 3.96 14.08
CA ALA A 134 -21.40 4.03 15.55
C ALA A 134 -20.13 4.77 16.01
N GLY A 135 -19.28 5.26 15.11
CA GLY A 135 -18.03 5.93 15.45
C GLY A 135 -16.95 5.04 16.07
N MET A 136 -17.21 3.72 16.22
CA MET A 136 -16.31 2.79 16.91
C MET A 136 -15.18 2.24 16.03
N TRP A 137 -15.31 2.29 14.70
CA TRP A 137 -14.34 1.74 13.76
C TRP A 137 -13.98 2.77 12.70
N GLN A 138 -12.69 2.90 12.44
CA GLN A 138 -12.13 3.81 11.43
C GLN A 138 -11.18 3.02 10.53
N TRP A 139 -11.33 3.19 9.22
CA TRP A 139 -10.50 2.52 8.22
C TRP A 139 -9.68 3.52 7.44
N ARG A 140 -8.50 3.14 7.06
CA ARG A 140 -7.58 3.97 6.31
C ARG A 140 -7.04 3.23 5.09
N LEU A 141 -7.26 3.82 3.92
CA LEU A 141 -6.59 3.39 2.71
C LEU A 141 -5.09 3.70 2.85
N THR A 142 -4.26 2.70 2.71
CA THR A 142 -2.82 2.85 2.79
C THR A 142 -2.22 2.88 1.41
N ILE A 143 -1.40 3.88 1.15
CA ILE A 143 -0.63 4.02 -0.08
C ILE A 143 0.84 3.81 0.29
N CYS A 144 1.45 2.79 -0.32
CA CYS A 144 2.89 2.60 -0.29
C CYS A 144 3.46 2.95 -1.64
N SER A 145 4.50 3.74 -1.67
CA SER A 145 5.18 4.13 -2.91
C SER A 145 6.67 3.81 -2.84
N LEU A 146 7.19 3.29 -3.92
CA LEU A 146 8.62 3.27 -4.22
C LEU A 146 8.86 4.29 -5.31
N MET A 147 9.45 5.42 -4.98
CA MET A 147 10.10 6.22 -6.00
C MET A 147 11.45 5.57 -6.30
N VAL A 148 11.58 5.03 -7.50
CA VAL A 148 12.90 4.69 -8.03
C VAL A 148 13.61 6.02 -8.19
N GLY A 149 14.47 6.33 -7.24
CA GLY A 149 15.41 7.44 -7.37
C GLY A 149 16.23 7.14 -8.61
N GLY A 150 16.12 8.00 -9.63
CA GLY A 150 17.07 7.96 -10.73
C GLY A 150 18.48 8.15 -10.14
N GLY A 151 19.22 7.07 -10.12
CA GLY A 151 20.64 7.14 -9.87
C GLY A 151 21.34 7.77 -11.06
#